data_3fefa28f67e08b038a4e68af0d50c5b0
#
_entry.id   3fefa28f67e08b038a4e68af0d50c5b0
#
_cell.length_a   1.000
_cell.length_b   1.000
_cell.length_c   1.000
_cell.angle_alpha   90.00
_cell.angle_beta   90.00
_cell.angle_gamma   90.00
#
_symmetry.space_group_name_H-M   'P 1'
#
loop_
_entity.id
_entity.type
_entity.pdbx_description
1 polymer ?
#
loop_
_entity_poly.entity_id
_entity_poly.type
_entity_poly.pdbx_seq_one_letter_code
_entity_poly.pdbx_strand_id
1 'polypeptide(L)'
;TSDNSFVAEMQVTSRRPVYNSTYITTLINYRDTKFEFNYTPGESLDLSNITLSNNLVAVISFYSYVVIGLDFDSFSLNGGAPYFARAMEIANMAQSLNTKGWEPFSGKNDNRYDLAVALTDESSKAFHSFWYNYHRNGLDEMAANASRGRIRIIQAMADLQKLYDSRPSSPLLLIIGETKLDEIVRICSQATAEEKQAVKKQLNQIFPTKGYLINNLK
;
A
#
# COMPACT_ATOMS: atom_id res chain seq x y z
N THR A 1 -29.04 24.96 12.95
CA THR A 1 -28.07 23.88 13.26
C THR A 1 -27.14 23.78 12.08
N SER A 2 -25.91 24.28 12.17
CA SER A 2 -24.92 24.02 11.16
C SER A 2 -24.63 22.51 11.19
N ASP A 3 -24.93 21.83 10.09
CA ASP A 3 -24.53 20.43 9.94
C ASP A 3 -23.00 20.39 9.97
N ASN A 4 -22.44 19.82 11.02
CA ASN A 4 -21.00 19.56 11.15
C ASN A 4 -20.57 18.28 10.41
N SER A 5 -21.31 17.91 9.36
CA SER A 5 -21.08 16.75 8.53
C SER A 5 -20.27 17.13 7.28
N PHE A 6 -19.23 16.39 7.02
CA PHE A 6 -18.31 16.63 5.90
C PHE A 6 -18.19 15.38 5.04
N VAL A 7 -18.14 15.59 3.72
CA VAL A 7 -17.75 14.59 2.73
C VAL A 7 -16.48 15.10 2.06
N ALA A 8 -15.44 14.32 2.09
CA ALA A 8 -14.10 14.71 1.61
C ALA A 8 -13.40 13.54 0.92
N GLU A 9 -12.25 13.83 0.35
CA GLU A 9 -11.28 12.85 -0.11
C GLU A 9 -10.05 12.95 0.76
N MET A 10 -9.49 11.81 1.14
CA MET A 10 -8.25 11.76 1.92
C MET A 10 -7.12 11.22 1.06
N GLN A 11 -6.01 11.96 0.97
CA GLN A 11 -4.76 11.48 0.39
C GLN A 11 -3.84 11.01 1.50
N VAL A 12 -3.53 9.72 1.51
CA VAL A 12 -2.58 9.12 2.45
C VAL A 12 -1.24 8.93 1.74
N THR A 13 -0.22 9.65 2.18
CA THR A 13 1.13 9.53 1.64
C THR A 13 2.13 9.32 2.76
N SER A 14 2.93 8.27 2.67
CA SER A 14 4.05 8.01 3.57
C SER A 14 5.31 7.70 2.78
N ARG A 15 6.45 8.10 3.31
CA ARG A 15 7.76 7.93 2.70
C ARG A 15 8.77 7.48 3.77
N ARG A 16 9.77 6.71 3.34
CA ARG A 16 10.90 6.36 4.19
C ARG A 16 12.23 6.63 3.47
N PRO A 17 13.30 6.99 4.21
CA PRO A 17 14.64 6.98 3.62
C PRO A 17 15.08 5.55 3.31
N VAL A 18 15.76 5.37 2.18
CA VAL A 18 16.44 4.13 1.85
C VAL A 18 17.72 4.05 2.66
N TYR A 19 17.97 2.90 3.29
CA TYR A 19 19.11 2.71 4.18
C TYR A 19 20.43 3.14 3.53
N ASN A 20 21.24 3.88 4.28
CA ASN A 20 22.56 4.36 3.88
C ASN A 20 22.59 5.16 2.55
N SER A 21 21.51 5.85 2.21
CA SER A 21 21.39 6.70 1.03
C SER A 21 20.61 7.99 1.30
N THR A 22 20.69 8.94 0.37
CA THR A 22 19.86 10.16 0.40
C THR A 22 18.52 9.99 -0.31
N TYR A 23 18.29 8.80 -0.88
CA TYR A 23 17.06 8.51 -1.61
C TYR A 23 15.91 8.24 -0.66
N ILE A 24 14.73 8.78 -0.99
CA ILE A 24 13.49 8.61 -0.23
C ILE A 24 12.50 7.86 -1.11
N THR A 25 12.07 6.68 -0.65
CA THR A 25 11.06 5.88 -1.34
C THR A 25 9.66 6.12 -0.75
N THR A 26 8.63 6.06 -1.58
CA THR A 26 7.25 6.15 -1.13
C THR A 26 6.77 4.80 -0.65
N LEU A 27 6.24 4.71 0.57
CA LEU A 27 5.63 3.48 1.12
C LEU A 27 4.17 3.35 0.71
N ILE A 28 3.42 4.44 0.71
CA ILE A 28 2.04 4.45 0.28
C ILE A 28 1.70 5.80 -0.34
N ASN A 29 0.90 5.75 -1.40
CA ASN A 29 0.26 6.90 -2.02
C ASN A 29 -1.15 6.46 -2.40
N TYR A 30 -2.10 6.63 -1.47
CA TYR A 30 -3.45 6.10 -1.58
C TYR A 30 -4.47 7.21 -1.45
N ARG A 31 -5.47 7.23 -2.34
CA ARG A 31 -6.59 8.17 -2.32
C ARG A 31 -7.86 7.45 -1.86
N ASP A 32 -8.38 7.86 -0.72
CA ASP A 32 -9.65 7.42 -0.18
C ASP A 32 -10.74 8.42 -0.57
N THR A 33 -11.65 7.99 -1.40
CA THR A 33 -12.79 8.81 -1.88
C THR A 33 -14.07 8.56 -1.09
N LYS A 34 -14.03 7.70 -0.07
CA LYS A 34 -15.20 7.31 0.74
C LYS A 34 -15.10 7.87 2.17
N PHE A 35 -14.57 9.09 2.29
CA PHE A 35 -14.32 9.72 3.55
C PHE A 35 -15.43 10.72 3.90
N GLU A 36 -16.27 10.34 4.84
CA GLU A 36 -17.31 11.17 5.43
C GLU A 36 -17.17 11.18 6.95
N PHE A 37 -17.35 12.32 7.59
CA PHE A 37 -17.18 12.45 9.04
C PHE A 37 -17.98 13.64 9.60
N ASN A 38 -18.26 13.59 10.89
CA ASN A 38 -18.77 14.73 11.64
C ASN A 38 -17.62 15.30 12.48
N TYR A 39 -17.59 16.62 12.60
CA TYR A 39 -16.62 17.32 13.44
C TYR A 39 -17.21 18.56 14.05
N THR A 40 -17.05 18.74 15.36
CA THR A 40 -17.42 19.96 16.08
C THR A 40 -16.16 20.69 16.51
N PRO A 41 -16.02 22.01 16.21
CA PRO A 41 -14.87 22.79 16.66
C PRO A 41 -14.67 22.68 18.17
N GLY A 42 -13.43 22.30 18.58
CA GLY A 42 -13.09 22.07 19.99
C GLY A 42 -13.31 20.62 20.46
N GLU A 43 -13.82 19.71 19.62
CA GLU A 43 -13.88 18.28 19.92
C GLU A 43 -12.49 17.71 20.03
N SER A 44 -12.23 16.93 21.09
CA SER A 44 -10.96 16.23 21.27
C SER A 44 -10.94 14.99 20.38
N LEU A 45 -9.93 14.89 19.53
CA LEU A 45 -9.66 13.70 18.71
C LEU A 45 -8.68 12.80 19.47
N ASP A 46 -9.20 11.98 20.39
CA ASP A 46 -8.39 11.03 21.15
C ASP A 46 -8.17 9.74 20.35
N LEU A 47 -6.96 9.57 19.81
CA LEU A 47 -6.54 8.38 19.07
C LEU A 47 -6.17 7.20 19.99
N SER A 48 -5.99 7.43 21.30
CA SER A 48 -5.63 6.37 22.26
C SER A 48 -6.84 5.49 22.59
N ASN A 49 -8.03 6.05 22.50
CA ASN A 49 -9.28 5.35 22.78
C ASN A 49 -10.17 5.39 21.53
N ILE A 50 -10.04 4.38 20.69
CA ILE A 50 -10.84 4.26 19.47
C ILE A 50 -12.29 4.01 19.89
N THR A 51 -12.96 5.07 20.31
CA THR A 51 -14.38 5.03 20.51
C THR A 51 -15.07 5.05 19.15
N LEU A 52 -15.96 4.09 18.94
CA LEU A 52 -16.73 3.92 17.69
C LEU A 52 -17.69 5.09 17.39
N SER A 53 -17.58 6.20 18.11
CA SER A 53 -18.46 7.34 17.96
C SER A 53 -18.04 8.32 16.87
N ASN A 54 -16.80 8.26 16.38
CA ASN A 54 -16.26 9.25 15.44
C ASN A 54 -15.50 8.59 14.28
N ASN A 55 -16.06 8.71 13.06
CA ASN A 55 -15.45 8.16 11.86
C ASN A 55 -14.12 8.84 11.49
N LEU A 56 -13.91 10.11 11.82
CA LEU A 56 -12.65 10.81 11.59
C LEU A 56 -11.50 10.11 12.34
N VAL A 57 -11.71 9.82 13.63
CA VAL A 57 -10.73 9.09 14.47
C VAL A 57 -10.49 7.68 13.92
N ALA A 58 -11.56 6.97 13.55
CA ALA A 58 -11.45 5.61 13.01
C ALA A 58 -10.60 5.58 11.73
N VAL A 59 -10.84 6.49 10.79
CA VAL A 59 -10.12 6.56 9.50
C VAL A 59 -8.65 6.94 9.71
N ILE A 60 -8.36 7.94 10.53
CA ILE A 60 -6.97 8.35 10.82
C ILE A 60 -6.21 7.20 11.50
N SER A 61 -6.81 6.55 12.51
CA SER A 61 -6.20 5.43 13.20
C SER A 61 -5.96 4.25 12.27
N PHE A 62 -6.93 3.92 11.41
CA PHE A 62 -6.81 2.86 10.42
C PHE A 62 -5.59 3.07 9.52
N TYR A 63 -5.50 4.23 8.86
CA TYR A 63 -4.38 4.49 7.96
C TYR A 63 -3.05 4.64 8.70
N SER A 64 -3.04 5.11 9.94
CA SER A 64 -1.83 5.13 10.76
C SER A 64 -1.29 3.72 10.98
N TYR A 65 -2.14 2.75 11.31
CA TYR A 65 -1.72 1.36 11.46
C TYR A 65 -1.32 0.72 10.13
N VAL A 66 -2.00 1.03 9.02
CA VAL A 66 -1.60 0.57 7.69
C VAL A 66 -0.21 1.09 7.32
N VAL A 67 0.05 2.39 7.53
CA VAL A 67 1.35 3.01 7.25
C VAL A 67 2.46 2.39 8.09
N ILE A 68 2.25 2.24 9.39
CA ILE A 68 3.23 1.64 10.30
C ILE A 68 3.49 0.18 9.88
N GLY A 69 2.42 -0.58 9.56
CA GLY A 69 2.54 -1.96 9.11
C GLY A 69 3.36 -2.09 7.82
N LEU A 70 3.12 -1.24 6.82
CA LEU A 70 3.90 -1.21 5.58
C LEU A 70 5.36 -0.83 5.82
N ASP A 71 5.63 0.07 6.78
CA ASP A 71 7.00 0.43 7.15
C ASP A 71 7.72 -0.77 7.78
N PHE A 72 7.12 -1.43 8.77
CA PHE A 72 7.70 -2.62 9.39
C PHE A 72 7.91 -3.77 8.40
N ASP A 73 6.95 -4.04 7.51
CA ASP A 73 7.11 -5.04 6.45
C ASP A 73 8.24 -4.69 5.47
N SER A 74 8.58 -3.41 5.32
CA SER A 74 9.62 -2.98 4.40
C SER A 74 11.04 -3.37 4.84
N PHE A 75 11.25 -3.71 6.11
CA PHE A 75 12.56 -4.13 6.63
C PHE A 75 12.55 -5.45 7.41
N SER A 76 11.38 -6.01 7.72
CA SER A 76 11.23 -7.31 8.39
C SER A 76 10.07 -8.08 7.76
N LEU A 77 10.33 -9.27 7.23
CA LEU A 77 9.29 -10.08 6.61
C LEU A 77 8.16 -10.36 7.60
N ASN A 78 6.93 -9.98 7.24
CA ASN A 78 5.74 -10.01 8.10
C ASN A 78 5.86 -9.16 9.38
N GLY A 79 6.79 -8.21 9.43
CA GLY A 79 6.95 -7.31 10.59
C GLY A 79 5.74 -6.39 10.81
N GLY A 80 4.96 -6.14 9.77
CA GLY A 80 3.74 -5.35 9.80
C GLY A 80 2.51 -6.07 10.35
N ALA A 81 2.55 -7.40 10.48
CA ALA A 81 1.38 -8.22 10.84
C ALA A 81 0.61 -7.74 12.10
N PRO A 82 1.25 -7.36 13.23
CA PRO A 82 0.53 -6.85 14.39
C PRO A 82 -0.24 -5.55 14.11
N TYR A 83 0.31 -4.69 13.27
CA TYR A 83 -0.29 -3.41 12.90
C TYR A 83 -1.45 -3.59 11.93
N PHE A 84 -1.32 -4.50 10.95
CA PHE A 84 -2.42 -4.87 10.06
C PHE A 84 -3.57 -5.53 10.81
N ALA A 85 -3.28 -6.36 11.82
CA ALA A 85 -4.30 -6.92 12.70
C ALA A 85 -5.08 -5.80 13.43
N ARG A 86 -4.39 -4.75 13.93
CA ARG A 86 -5.06 -3.59 14.53
C ARG A 86 -5.89 -2.80 13.52
N ALA A 87 -5.40 -2.60 12.29
CA ALA A 87 -6.17 -1.98 11.23
C ALA A 87 -7.44 -2.80 10.93
N MET A 88 -7.35 -4.12 10.90
CA MET A 88 -8.51 -5.02 10.71
C MET A 88 -9.52 -4.93 11.87
N GLU A 89 -9.06 -4.86 13.12
CA GLU A 89 -9.93 -4.64 14.27
C GLU A 89 -10.71 -3.32 14.13
N ILE A 90 -10.04 -2.24 13.74
CA ILE A 90 -10.69 -0.95 13.49
C ILE A 90 -11.73 -1.08 12.38
N ALA A 91 -11.38 -1.72 11.26
CA ALA A 91 -12.30 -1.90 10.14
C ALA A 91 -13.55 -2.70 10.54
N ASN A 92 -13.40 -3.73 11.38
CA ASN A 92 -14.52 -4.49 11.92
C ASN A 92 -15.41 -3.65 12.85
N MET A 93 -14.81 -2.90 13.77
CA MET A 93 -15.55 -2.05 14.71
C MET A 93 -16.28 -0.91 13.99
N ALA A 94 -15.63 -0.29 12.99
CA ALA A 94 -16.16 0.85 12.27
C ALA A 94 -17.37 0.54 11.40
N GLN A 95 -17.69 -0.74 11.15
CA GLN A 95 -18.94 -1.13 10.47
C GLN A 95 -20.18 -0.63 11.22
N SER A 96 -20.12 -0.57 12.56
CA SER A 96 -21.23 -0.06 13.39
C SER A 96 -21.50 1.44 13.21
N LEU A 97 -20.56 2.19 12.63
CA LEU A 97 -20.75 3.61 12.34
C LEU A 97 -21.69 3.86 11.14
N ASN A 98 -21.98 2.82 10.35
CA ASN A 98 -22.79 2.91 9.13
C ASN A 98 -22.32 4.01 8.15
N THR A 99 -21.03 4.30 8.13
CA THR A 99 -20.40 5.27 7.22
C THR A 99 -19.72 4.55 6.06
N LYS A 100 -19.63 5.21 4.90
CA LYS A 100 -19.04 4.62 3.70
C LYS A 100 -17.57 4.23 3.90
N GLY A 101 -17.17 3.15 3.24
CA GLY A 101 -15.78 2.69 3.16
C GLY A 101 -15.44 1.60 4.16
N TRP A 102 -16.39 1.15 4.99
CA TRP A 102 -16.23 0.04 5.94
C TRP A 102 -17.09 -1.18 5.60
N GLU A 103 -17.84 -1.11 4.50
CA GLU A 103 -18.78 -2.16 4.11
C GLU A 103 -18.03 -3.44 3.72
N PRO A 104 -18.29 -4.58 4.38
CA PRO A 104 -17.75 -5.86 3.97
C PRO A 104 -18.40 -6.29 2.64
N PHE A 105 -17.63 -6.98 1.82
CA PHE A 105 -18.11 -7.58 0.57
C PHE A 105 -18.71 -6.57 -0.42
N SER A 106 -18.12 -5.38 -0.53
CA SER A 106 -18.57 -4.36 -1.48
C SER A 106 -18.52 -4.83 -2.95
N GLY A 107 -17.72 -5.87 -3.22
CA GLY A 107 -17.49 -6.43 -4.55
C GLY A 107 -16.59 -5.57 -5.44
N LYS A 108 -16.16 -4.40 -4.97
CA LYS A 108 -15.34 -3.46 -5.73
C LYS A 108 -13.86 -3.45 -5.31
N ASN A 109 -13.52 -4.04 -4.16
CA ASN A 109 -12.17 -4.06 -3.58
C ASN A 109 -11.53 -2.66 -3.47
N ASP A 110 -12.34 -1.63 -3.20
CA ASP A 110 -11.96 -0.22 -3.27
C ASP A 110 -12.23 0.54 -1.94
N ASN A 111 -12.37 -0.18 -0.83
CA ASN A 111 -12.66 0.39 0.47
C ASN A 111 -11.65 -0.03 1.54
N ARG A 112 -11.75 0.56 2.73
CA ARG A 112 -10.85 0.30 3.87
C ARG A 112 -10.98 -1.12 4.40
N TYR A 113 -12.20 -1.67 4.43
CA TYR A 113 -12.42 -3.05 4.86
C TYR A 113 -11.73 -4.05 3.92
N ASP A 114 -11.92 -3.89 2.60
CA ASP A 114 -11.28 -4.75 1.61
C ASP A 114 -9.75 -4.64 1.68
N LEU A 115 -9.22 -3.44 1.94
CA LEU A 115 -7.79 -3.24 2.15
C LEU A 115 -7.28 -3.95 3.41
N ALA A 116 -8.02 -3.85 4.54
CA ALA A 116 -7.65 -4.53 5.77
C ALA A 116 -7.65 -6.05 5.61
N VAL A 117 -8.67 -6.61 4.96
CA VAL A 117 -8.75 -8.04 4.62
C VAL A 117 -7.55 -8.43 3.75
N ALA A 118 -7.25 -7.66 2.70
CA ALA A 118 -6.14 -7.98 1.82
C ALA A 118 -4.78 -7.96 2.54
N LEU A 119 -4.58 -7.08 3.53
CA LEU A 119 -3.34 -7.00 4.32
C LEU A 119 -3.19 -8.11 5.36
N THR A 120 -4.29 -8.78 5.76
CA THR A 120 -4.28 -9.80 6.82
C THR A 120 -4.51 -11.22 6.31
N ASP A 121 -4.95 -11.39 5.06
CA ASP A 121 -5.28 -12.68 4.48
C ASP A 121 -4.02 -13.49 4.13
N GLU A 122 -4.03 -14.77 4.46
CA GLU A 122 -2.97 -15.74 4.13
C GLU A 122 -2.59 -15.77 2.63
N SER A 123 -3.56 -15.54 1.74
CA SER A 123 -3.31 -15.51 0.29
C SER A 123 -2.49 -14.29 -0.15
N SER A 124 -2.31 -13.31 0.72
CA SER A 124 -1.50 -12.10 0.47
C SER A 124 -0.05 -12.23 0.91
N LYS A 125 0.40 -13.42 1.33
CA LYS A 125 1.82 -13.68 1.67
C LYS A 125 2.78 -13.23 0.56
N ALA A 126 2.38 -13.39 -0.69
CA ALA A 126 3.18 -12.94 -1.82
C ALA A 126 3.40 -11.42 -1.84
N PHE A 127 2.40 -10.62 -1.37
CA PHE A 127 2.57 -9.18 -1.19
C PHE A 127 3.64 -8.86 -0.14
N HIS A 128 3.58 -9.47 1.04
CA HIS A 128 4.53 -9.22 2.11
C HIS A 128 5.94 -9.64 1.70
N SER A 129 6.08 -10.77 1.00
CA SER A 129 7.36 -11.21 0.43
C SER A 129 7.90 -10.23 -0.61
N PHE A 130 7.05 -9.78 -1.55
CA PHE A 130 7.41 -8.75 -2.53
C PHE A 130 7.86 -7.48 -1.82
N TRP A 131 7.09 -6.97 -0.86
CA TRP A 131 7.34 -5.72 -0.16
C TRP A 131 8.66 -5.71 0.58
N TYR A 132 8.94 -6.79 1.33
CA TYR A 132 10.21 -7.00 2.02
C TYR A 132 11.39 -7.12 1.05
N ASN A 133 11.27 -7.99 0.04
CA ASN A 133 12.34 -8.22 -0.92
C ASN A 133 12.65 -6.97 -1.74
N TYR A 134 11.62 -6.22 -2.13
CA TYR A 134 11.75 -4.97 -2.86
C TYR A 134 12.50 -3.91 -2.05
N HIS A 135 12.13 -3.69 -0.80
CA HIS A 135 12.71 -2.65 0.04
C HIS A 135 14.03 -3.09 0.68
N ARG A 136 13.99 -4.13 1.52
CA ARG A 136 15.15 -4.54 2.33
C ARG A 136 16.25 -5.16 1.48
N ASN A 137 15.87 -6.13 0.65
CA ASN A 137 16.86 -6.87 -0.15
C ASN A 137 17.18 -6.18 -1.49
N GLY A 138 16.31 -5.27 -1.94
CA GLY A 138 16.47 -4.51 -3.17
C GLY A 138 16.97 -3.09 -2.94
N LEU A 139 16.09 -2.15 -2.56
CA LEU A 139 16.42 -0.73 -2.43
C LEU A 139 17.54 -0.46 -1.43
N ASP A 140 17.46 -1.04 -0.22
CA ASP A 140 18.46 -0.81 0.83
C ASP A 140 19.84 -1.37 0.43
N GLU A 141 19.90 -2.35 -0.47
CA GLU A 141 21.15 -2.91 -1.01
C GLU A 141 21.77 -2.00 -2.08
N MET A 142 20.97 -1.17 -2.77
CA MET A 142 21.45 -0.34 -3.88
C MET A 142 22.50 0.67 -3.46
N ALA A 143 22.50 1.14 -2.22
CA ALA A 143 23.50 2.06 -1.69
C ALA A 143 24.90 1.42 -1.69
N ALA A 144 24.99 0.13 -1.37
CA ALA A 144 26.24 -0.62 -1.39
C ALA A 144 26.59 -1.12 -2.81
N ASN A 145 25.60 -1.57 -3.56
CA ASN A 145 25.77 -2.08 -4.92
C ASN A 145 24.48 -1.95 -5.74
N ALA A 146 24.41 -0.93 -6.59
CA ALA A 146 23.23 -0.61 -7.39
C ALA A 146 22.81 -1.76 -8.32
N SER A 147 23.77 -2.48 -8.91
CA SER A 147 23.47 -3.62 -9.80
C SER A 147 22.88 -4.79 -9.02
N ARG A 148 23.43 -5.12 -7.85
CA ARG A 148 22.93 -6.19 -6.99
C ARG A 148 21.53 -5.87 -6.48
N GLY A 149 21.29 -4.65 -6.00
CA GLY A 149 19.97 -4.22 -5.56
C GLY A 149 18.93 -4.29 -6.68
N ARG A 150 19.29 -3.85 -7.89
CA ARG A 150 18.40 -3.95 -9.07
C ARG A 150 18.05 -5.40 -9.40
N ILE A 151 19.03 -6.32 -9.40
CA ILE A 151 18.78 -7.74 -9.63
C ILE A 151 17.82 -8.29 -8.58
N ARG A 152 17.97 -7.94 -7.31
CA ARG A 152 17.05 -8.34 -6.24
C ARG A 152 15.62 -7.81 -6.44
N ILE A 153 15.48 -6.57 -6.91
CA ILE A 153 14.18 -5.98 -7.26
C ILE A 153 13.54 -6.77 -8.41
N ILE A 154 14.30 -7.09 -9.46
CA ILE A 154 13.80 -7.91 -10.58
C ILE A 154 13.37 -9.29 -10.09
N GLN A 155 14.13 -9.92 -9.20
CA GLN A 155 13.76 -11.20 -8.60
C GLN A 155 12.47 -11.10 -7.77
N ALA A 156 12.28 -10.02 -7.02
CA ALA A 156 11.06 -9.78 -6.24
C ALA A 156 9.80 -9.69 -7.12
N MET A 157 9.93 -9.37 -8.40
CA MET A 157 8.81 -9.35 -9.34
C MET A 157 8.11 -10.72 -9.46
N ALA A 158 8.80 -11.83 -9.15
CA ALA A 158 8.17 -13.15 -9.10
C ALA A 158 7.09 -13.24 -8.01
N ASP A 159 7.28 -12.58 -6.87
CA ASP A 159 6.27 -12.53 -5.81
C ASP A 159 5.10 -11.62 -6.20
N LEU A 160 5.36 -10.52 -6.92
CA LEU A 160 4.32 -9.68 -7.50
C LEU A 160 3.46 -10.47 -8.52
N GLN A 161 4.08 -11.33 -9.34
CA GLN A 161 3.35 -12.20 -10.26
C GLN A 161 2.45 -13.18 -9.50
N LYS A 162 2.95 -13.83 -8.45
CA LYS A 162 2.16 -14.74 -7.61
C LYS A 162 0.95 -14.04 -7.00
N LEU A 163 1.11 -12.80 -6.53
CA LEU A 163 -0.01 -12.00 -6.02
C LEU A 163 -1.07 -11.78 -7.09
N TYR A 164 -0.64 -11.36 -8.30
CA TYR A 164 -1.54 -11.15 -9.43
C TYR A 164 -2.26 -12.44 -9.84
N ASP A 165 -1.54 -13.55 -9.95
CA ASP A 165 -2.10 -14.84 -10.37
C ASP A 165 -3.13 -15.37 -9.36
N SER A 166 -2.90 -15.13 -8.06
CA SER A 166 -3.82 -15.56 -7.01
C SER A 166 -4.99 -14.60 -6.81
N ARG A 167 -4.78 -13.30 -6.94
CA ARG A 167 -5.77 -12.24 -6.68
C ARG A 167 -5.59 -11.04 -7.62
N PRO A 168 -6.01 -11.13 -8.89
CA PRO A 168 -5.82 -10.05 -9.88
C PRO A 168 -6.58 -8.77 -9.55
N SER A 169 -7.61 -8.83 -8.70
CA SER A 169 -8.37 -7.67 -8.23
C SER A 169 -7.99 -7.20 -6.83
N SER A 170 -6.83 -7.62 -6.29
CA SER A 170 -6.40 -7.23 -4.96
C SER A 170 -6.18 -5.71 -4.86
N PRO A 171 -6.68 -5.02 -3.80
CA PRO A 171 -6.36 -3.62 -3.55
C PRO A 171 -4.86 -3.38 -3.33
N LEU A 172 -4.10 -4.43 -2.98
CA LEU A 172 -2.64 -4.36 -2.84
C LEU A 172 -1.93 -4.13 -4.19
N LEU A 173 -2.47 -4.65 -5.28
CA LEU A 173 -1.96 -4.36 -6.63
C LEU A 173 -2.18 -2.88 -6.99
N LEU A 174 -3.31 -2.28 -6.59
CA LEU A 174 -3.54 -0.85 -6.76
C LEU A 174 -2.49 -0.03 -6.00
N ILE A 175 -2.22 -0.38 -4.73
CA ILE A 175 -1.18 0.28 -3.93
C ILE A 175 0.17 0.18 -4.63
N ILE A 176 0.59 -0.99 -5.09
CA ILE A 176 1.87 -1.16 -5.81
C ILE A 176 1.90 -0.32 -7.08
N GLY A 177 0.82 -0.35 -7.88
CA GLY A 177 0.73 0.38 -9.13
C GLY A 177 0.82 1.90 -8.96
N GLU A 178 0.21 2.45 -7.91
CA GLU A 178 0.24 3.90 -7.62
C GLU A 178 1.51 4.34 -6.87
N THR A 179 2.16 3.42 -6.17
CA THR A 179 3.27 3.75 -5.27
C THR A 179 4.63 3.38 -5.84
N LYS A 180 4.75 2.22 -6.50
CA LYS A 180 6.03 1.62 -6.89
C LYS A 180 6.29 1.53 -8.38
N LEU A 181 5.28 1.58 -9.22
CA LEU A 181 5.44 1.28 -10.64
C LEU A 181 6.46 2.18 -11.34
N ASP A 182 6.39 3.50 -11.09
CA ASP A 182 7.33 4.46 -11.67
C ASP A 182 8.76 4.24 -11.14
N GLU A 183 8.91 3.93 -9.85
CA GLU A 183 10.20 3.61 -9.24
C GLU A 183 10.80 2.32 -9.83
N ILE A 184 9.99 1.27 -10.01
CA ILE A 184 10.39 0.01 -10.65
C ILE A 184 10.88 0.28 -12.09
N VAL A 185 10.12 1.03 -12.87
CA VAL A 185 10.48 1.36 -14.27
C VAL A 185 11.81 2.11 -14.31
N ARG A 186 12.02 3.11 -13.44
CA ARG A 186 13.27 3.87 -13.37
C ARG A 186 14.47 2.99 -12.98
N ILE A 187 14.32 2.13 -11.99
CA ILE A 187 15.38 1.21 -11.56
C ILE A 187 15.72 0.21 -12.67
N CYS A 188 14.70 -0.39 -13.27
CA CYS A 188 14.88 -1.39 -14.32
C CYS A 188 15.36 -0.79 -15.65
N SER A 189 15.30 0.53 -15.86
CA SER A 189 15.86 1.18 -17.05
C SER A 189 17.37 0.97 -17.22
N GLN A 190 18.07 0.62 -16.14
CA GLN A 190 19.50 0.29 -16.12
C GLN A 190 19.79 -1.22 -16.19
N ALA A 191 18.79 -2.05 -16.42
CA ALA A 191 18.90 -3.50 -16.57
C ALA A 191 19.38 -3.89 -17.97
N THR A 192 19.71 -5.17 -18.18
CA THR A 192 20.01 -5.70 -19.52
C THR A 192 18.77 -5.63 -20.43
N ALA A 193 18.96 -5.72 -21.74
CA ALA A 193 17.85 -5.69 -22.69
C ALA A 193 16.84 -6.83 -22.44
N GLU A 194 17.34 -8.02 -22.11
CA GLU A 194 16.51 -9.20 -21.81
C GLU A 194 15.69 -8.99 -20.53
N GLU A 195 16.31 -8.51 -19.46
CA GLU A 195 15.64 -8.20 -18.18
C GLU A 195 14.58 -7.13 -18.37
N LYS A 196 14.88 -6.05 -19.10
CA LYS A 196 13.91 -4.99 -19.42
C LYS A 196 12.70 -5.55 -20.14
N GLN A 197 12.91 -6.39 -21.16
CA GLN A 197 11.83 -6.99 -21.92
C GLN A 197 10.96 -7.89 -21.05
N ALA A 198 11.57 -8.72 -20.18
CA ALA A 198 10.86 -9.58 -19.26
C ALA A 198 10.02 -8.78 -18.25
N VAL A 199 10.62 -7.77 -17.61
CA VAL A 199 9.92 -6.88 -16.66
C VAL A 199 8.80 -6.12 -17.35
N LYS A 200 9.05 -5.57 -18.55
CA LYS A 200 8.03 -4.85 -19.32
C LYS A 200 6.83 -5.72 -19.65
N LYS A 201 7.07 -6.96 -20.10
CA LYS A 201 5.99 -7.93 -20.39
C LYS A 201 5.16 -8.20 -19.13
N GLN A 202 5.80 -8.47 -18.01
CA GLN A 202 5.14 -8.76 -16.73
C GLN A 202 4.34 -7.56 -16.22
N LEU A 203 4.93 -6.35 -16.22
CA LEU A 203 4.25 -5.15 -15.77
C LEU A 203 3.02 -4.81 -16.63
N ASN A 204 3.08 -5.00 -17.95
CA ASN A 204 1.93 -4.79 -18.84
C ASN A 204 0.81 -5.80 -18.58
N GLN A 205 1.15 -7.03 -18.16
CA GLN A 205 0.15 -8.03 -17.77
C GLN A 205 -0.55 -7.63 -16.47
N ILE A 206 0.22 -7.18 -15.47
CA ILE A 206 -0.31 -6.85 -14.13
C ILE A 206 -1.01 -5.49 -14.13
N PHE A 207 -0.46 -4.49 -14.84
CA PHE A 207 -0.93 -3.11 -14.87
C PHE A 207 -1.25 -2.62 -16.30
N PRO A 208 -2.22 -3.23 -17.00
CA PRO A 208 -2.47 -2.93 -18.41
C PRO A 208 -2.86 -1.46 -18.67
N THR A 209 -3.47 -0.79 -17.70
CA THR A 209 -3.87 0.62 -17.81
C THR A 209 -2.71 1.61 -17.61
N LYS A 210 -1.53 1.15 -17.16
CA LYS A 210 -0.34 1.96 -16.86
C LYS A 210 0.72 1.90 -17.99
N GLY A 211 0.35 1.49 -19.18
CA GLY A 211 1.26 1.37 -20.33
C GLY A 211 2.06 2.65 -20.61
N TYR A 212 1.52 3.82 -20.33
CA TYR A 212 2.19 5.11 -20.50
C TYR A 212 3.46 5.24 -19.60
N LEU A 213 3.50 4.63 -18.43
CA LEU A 213 4.70 4.56 -17.58
C LEU A 213 5.63 3.42 -18.04
N ILE A 214 5.05 2.23 -18.26
CA ILE A 214 5.81 1.00 -18.55
C ILE A 214 6.58 1.12 -19.87
N ASN A 215 6.05 1.87 -20.85
CA ASN A 215 6.72 2.10 -22.13
C ASN A 215 8.01 2.94 -22.02
N ASN A 216 8.25 3.62 -20.90
CA ASN A 216 9.52 4.29 -20.63
C ASN A 216 10.67 3.29 -20.35
N LEU A 217 10.36 2.03 -20.13
CA LEU A 217 11.33 0.94 -20.05
C LEU A 217 11.78 0.57 -21.48
N LYS A 218 12.80 1.31 -21.99
CA LYS A 218 13.38 1.16 -23.32
C LYS A 218 14.62 0.28 -23.28
#